data_71ba110fb01748b650e53842c4d745d3
#
_entry.id   71ba110fb01748b650e53842c4d745d3
#
_cell.length_a   1.000
_cell.length_b   1.000
_cell.length_c   1.000
_cell.angle_alpha   90.00
_cell.angle_beta   90.00
_cell.angle_gamma   90.00
#
_symmetry.space_group_name_H-M   'P 1'
#
loop_
_entity.id
_entity.type
_entity.pdbx_description
1 polymer ?
#
loop_
_entity_poly.entity_id
_entity_poly.type
_entity_poly.pdbx_seq_one_letter_code
_entity_poly.pdbx_strand_id
1 'polypeptide(L)' 'MAEGVVKKITDKGFGFIDTGTGKDMFFHASNLEDCRFDELSEGQRVTFNEGHGPKGPRAENVKPA' A
#
# COMPACT_ATOMS: atom_id res chain seq x y z
N MET A 1 3.87 -2.70 -12.69
CA MET A 1 4.08 -2.29 -11.30
C MET A 1 3.93 -0.79 -11.18
N ALA A 2 3.29 -0.37 -10.13
CA ALA A 2 3.13 1.04 -9.84
C ALA A 2 3.98 1.40 -8.63
N GLU A 3 4.30 2.66 -8.51
CA GLU A 3 5.02 3.17 -7.36
C GLU A 3 4.17 4.17 -6.60
N GLY A 4 4.38 4.24 -5.31
CA GLY A 4 3.71 5.22 -4.48
C GLY A 4 4.46 5.42 -3.19
N VAL A 5 3.88 6.25 -2.34
CA VAL A 5 4.44 6.56 -1.03
C VAL A 5 3.38 6.24 0.01
N VAL A 6 3.79 5.56 1.06
CA VAL A 6 2.87 5.24 2.15
C VAL A 6 2.41 6.54 2.80
N LYS A 7 1.12 6.81 2.74
CA LYS A 7 0.55 8.03 3.28
C LYS A 7 0.08 7.86 4.72
N LYS A 8 -0.50 6.70 5.01
CA LYS A 8 -1.03 6.44 6.35
C LYS A 8 -0.95 4.95 6.63
N ILE A 9 -0.63 4.63 7.86
CA ILE A 9 -0.61 3.25 8.37
C ILE A 9 -1.42 3.26 9.66
N THR A 10 -2.30 2.27 9.80
CA THR A 10 -3.07 2.11 11.02
C THR A 10 -2.60 0.85 11.75
N ASP A 11 -2.84 0.80 13.04
CA ASP A 11 -2.51 -0.37 13.85
C ASP A 11 -3.51 -1.50 13.68
N LYS A 12 -4.50 -1.32 12.80
CA LYS A 12 -5.48 -2.36 12.49
C LYS A 12 -5.05 -3.25 11.33
N GLY A 13 -3.87 -3.01 10.77
CA GLY A 13 -3.34 -3.87 9.73
C GLY A 13 -3.65 -3.41 8.31
N PHE A 14 -3.95 -2.14 8.12
CA PHE A 14 -4.16 -1.60 6.77
C PHE A 14 -3.59 -0.20 6.66
N GLY A 15 -3.47 0.28 5.43
CA GLY A 15 -2.97 1.62 5.21
C GLY A 15 -3.35 2.13 3.84
N PHE A 16 -2.82 3.30 3.52
CA PHE A 16 -3.09 3.96 2.25
C PHE A 16 -1.78 4.39 1.60
N ILE A 17 -1.74 4.27 0.29
CA ILE A 17 -0.58 4.65 -0.52
C ILE A 17 -1.00 5.81 -1.40
N ASP A 18 -0.21 6.88 -1.38
CA ASP A 18 -0.40 8.01 -2.27
C ASP A 18 0.27 7.68 -3.60
N THR A 19 -0.53 7.62 -4.65
CA THR A 19 -0.03 7.27 -5.98
C THR A 19 0.37 8.49 -6.80
N GLY A 20 0.26 9.68 -6.22
CA GLY A 20 0.59 10.90 -6.94
C GLY A 20 -0.54 11.46 -7.80
N THR A 21 -1.67 10.78 -7.83
CA THR A 21 -2.82 11.21 -8.64
C THR A 21 -3.91 11.89 -7.83
N GLY A 22 -3.64 12.12 -6.55
CA GLY A 22 -4.62 12.70 -5.64
C GLY A 22 -5.58 11.70 -5.04
N LYS A 23 -5.42 10.43 -5.37
CA LYS A 23 -6.24 9.35 -4.82
C LYS A 23 -5.37 8.42 -3.97
N ASP A 24 -5.91 8.03 -2.83
CA ASP A 24 -5.23 7.07 -1.97
C ASP A 24 -5.62 5.66 -2.37
N MET A 25 -4.62 4.78 -2.40
CA MET A 25 -4.83 3.37 -2.71
C MET A 25 -4.80 2.58 -1.41
N PHE A 26 -5.87 1.85 -1.13
CA PHE A 26 -5.95 1.01 0.07
C PHE A 26 -5.05 -0.22 -0.08
N PHE A 27 -4.39 -0.61 1.00
CA PHE A 27 -3.69 -1.89 1.05
C PHE A 27 -3.84 -2.47 2.46
N HIS A 28 -3.80 -3.80 2.52
CA HIS A 28 -3.90 -4.55 3.77
C HIS A 28 -2.58 -5.27 4.04
N ALA A 29 -2.33 -5.61 5.31
CA ALA A 29 -1.11 -6.33 5.67
C ALA A 29 -0.96 -7.64 4.88
N SER A 30 -2.06 -8.28 4.53
CA SER A 30 -2.03 -9.50 3.73
C SER A 30 -1.63 -9.27 2.27
N ASN A 31 -1.58 -8.03 1.83
CA ASN A 31 -1.17 -7.68 0.47
C ASN A 31 0.32 -7.35 0.37
N LEU A 32 1.07 -7.49 1.45
CA LEU A 32 2.49 -7.20 1.45
C LEU A 32 3.29 -8.37 0.89
N GLU A 33 4.40 -8.04 0.26
CA GLU A 33 5.33 -9.02 -0.29
C GLU A 33 6.73 -8.62 0.10
N ASP A 34 7.50 -9.59 0.59
CA ASP A 34 8.91 -9.39 0.98
C ASP A 34 9.10 -8.38 2.10
N CYS A 35 8.05 -8.04 2.84
CA CYS A 35 8.17 -7.14 3.97
C CYS A 35 7.04 -7.38 4.95
N ARG A 36 7.22 -6.88 6.15
CA ARG A 36 6.20 -6.94 7.19
C ARG A 36 5.51 -5.59 7.29
N PHE A 37 4.26 -5.65 7.71
CA PHE A 37 3.47 -4.43 7.86
C PHE A 37 4.11 -3.46 8.87
N ASP A 38 4.68 -3.97 9.95
CA ASP A 38 5.31 -3.15 10.97
C ASP A 38 6.67 -2.58 10.55
N GLU A 39 7.20 -3.06 9.43
CA GLU A 39 8.43 -2.50 8.86
C GLU A 39 8.16 -1.30 7.96
N LEU A 40 6.91 -1.07 7.60
CA LEU A 40 6.55 0.06 6.76
C LEU A 40 6.40 1.32 7.63
N SER A 41 6.73 2.45 7.03
CA SER A 41 6.60 3.74 7.69
C SER A 41 5.89 4.71 6.78
N GLU A 42 5.21 5.68 7.37
CA GLU A 42 4.63 6.77 6.59
C GLU A 42 5.74 7.53 5.90
N GLY A 43 5.54 7.82 4.62
CA GLY A 43 6.54 8.48 3.80
C GLY A 43 7.48 7.53 3.08
N GLN A 44 7.37 6.22 3.31
CA GLN A 44 8.22 5.24 2.66
C GLN A 44 7.73 4.97 1.24
N ARG A 45 8.69 4.86 0.32
CA ARG A 45 8.37 4.47 -1.06
C ARG A 45 8.13 2.99 -1.17
N VAL A 46 7.12 2.63 -1.94
CA VAL A 46 6.76 1.24 -2.17
C VAL A 46 6.40 1.04 -3.63
N THR A 47 6.50 -0.21 -4.08
CA THR A 47 5.97 -0.63 -5.37
C THR A 47 4.82 -1.59 -5.11
N PHE A 48 3.87 -1.63 -6.04
CA PHE A 48 2.70 -2.48 -5.87
C PHE A 48 2.06 -2.75 -7.22
N ASN A 49 1.15 -3.73 -7.24
CA ASN A 49 0.30 -4.00 -8.39
C ASN A 49 -1.09 -3.51 -8.06
N GLU A 50 -1.74 -2.89 -9.03
CA GLU A 50 -3.12 -2.46 -8.86
C GLU A 50 -4.05 -3.64 -9.04
N GLY A 51 -4.95 -3.81 -8.08
CA GLY A 51 -5.95 -4.85 -8.13
C GLY A 51 -7.33 -4.31 -7.82
N HIS A 52 -8.33 -5.15 -7.96
CA HIS A 52 -9.69 -4.79 -7.64
C HIS A 52 -10.24 -5.75 -6.60
N GLY A 53 -10.82 -5.20 -5.56
CA GLY A 53 -11.48 -5.97 -4.53
C GLY A 53 -12.95 -5.64 -4.45
N PRO A 54 -13.69 -6.29 -3.55
CA PRO A 54 -15.12 -6.03 -3.38
C PRO A 54 -15.44 -4.57 -3.03
N LYS A 55 -14.47 -3.87 -2.46
CA LYS A 55 -14.66 -2.48 -2.04
C LYS A 55 -14.03 -1.47 -3.00
N GLY A 56 -13.52 -1.93 -4.14
CA GLY A 56 -12.90 -1.06 -5.13
C GLY A 56 -11.42 -1.34 -5.33
N PRO A 57 -10.68 -0.41 -5.94
CA PRO A 57 -9.26 -0.60 -6.22
C PRO A 57 -8.46 -0.75 -4.94
N ARG A 58 -7.46 -1.61 -4.98
CA ARG A 58 -6.55 -1.80 -3.86
C ARG A 58 -5.15 -2.12 -4.38
N ALA A 59 -4.14 -1.86 -3.56
CA ALA A 59 -2.77 -2.23 -3.88
C ALA A 59 -2.52 -3.68 -3.46
N GLU A 60 -1.87 -4.43 -4.32
CA GLU A 60 -1.49 -5.82 -4.05
C GLU A 60 -0.01 -5.99 -4.26
N ASN A 61 0.57 -7.01 -3.62
CA ASN A 61 2.00 -7.31 -3.72
C ASN A 61 2.85 -6.08 -3.39
N VAL A 62 2.47 -5.39 -2.34
CA VAL A 62 3.16 -4.17 -1.90
C VAL A 62 4.50 -4.55 -1.30
N LYS A 63 5.54 -3.87 -1.73
CA LYS A 63 6.89 -4.10 -1.21
C LYS A 63 7.69 -2.81 -1.22
N PRO A 64 8.72 -2.70 -0.39
CA PRO A 64 9.57 -1.51 -0.39
C PRO A 64 10.24 -1.30 -1.75
N ALA A 65 10.27 -0.06 -2.16
CA ALA A 65 10.91 0.29 -3.43
C ALA A 65 12.43 0.30 -3.26
#